data_b83f03ae00d46f1d18058254547d6332
#
_entry.id   b83f03ae00d46f1d18058254547d6332
#
_cell.length_a   1.000
_cell.length_b   1.000
_cell.length_c   1.000
_cell.angle_alpha   90.00
_cell.angle_beta   90.00
_cell.angle_gamma   90.00
#
_symmetry.space_group_name_H-M   'P 1'
#
loop_
_entity.id
_entity.type
_entity.pdbx_description
1 polymer ?
#
loop_
_entity_poly.entity_id
_entity_poly.type
_entity_poly.pdbx_seq_one_letter_code
_entity_poly.pdbx_strand_id
1 'polypeptide(L)'
;MNGEERFEVFKSSIEDWINLHGIQAVKPNPAIDEILNINRDQLRRLTHNQCLEYAYELYAYSEYLDSLLCKEQIAFDWADDSIWYVIADKIDQYGDKYTKWQEKYFKAVKENPLATQIVKVKTYSSARIKVLQNKISTIKKMSEILSSLAKRKYNE
;
A
#
# COMPACT_ATOMS: atom_id res chain seq x y z
N MET A 1 -14.39 -0.33 -31.35
CA MET A 1 -14.16 -0.93 -30.03
C MET A 1 -15.47 -0.89 -29.27
N ASN A 2 -16.02 -2.05 -28.93
CA ASN A 2 -17.25 -2.16 -28.16
C ASN A 2 -17.02 -1.90 -26.66
N GLY A 3 -18.06 -1.95 -25.81
CA GLY A 3 -17.93 -1.67 -24.38
C GLY A 3 -17.06 -2.68 -23.63
N GLU A 4 -17.12 -3.95 -24.00
CA GLU A 4 -16.33 -5.02 -23.41
C GLU A 4 -14.84 -4.88 -23.76
N GLU A 5 -14.52 -4.59 -25.02
CA GLU A 5 -13.14 -4.33 -25.45
C GLU A 5 -12.53 -3.14 -24.70
N ARG A 6 -13.30 -2.06 -24.50
CA ARG A 6 -12.84 -0.89 -23.73
C ARG A 6 -12.60 -1.24 -22.26
N PHE A 7 -13.43 -2.08 -21.69
CA PHE A 7 -13.27 -2.52 -20.31
C PHE A 7 -12.02 -3.39 -20.12
N GLU A 8 -11.75 -4.33 -21.03
CA GLU A 8 -10.53 -5.15 -20.97
C GLU A 8 -9.25 -4.32 -21.17
N VAL A 9 -9.27 -3.34 -22.06
CA VAL A 9 -8.15 -2.39 -22.21
C VAL A 9 -7.95 -1.57 -20.93
N PHE A 10 -9.02 -1.11 -20.33
CA PHE A 10 -8.92 -0.37 -19.04
C PHE A 10 -8.37 -1.24 -17.92
N LYS A 11 -8.82 -2.48 -17.80
CA LYS A 11 -8.34 -3.45 -16.81
C LYS A 11 -6.85 -3.77 -17.00
N SER A 12 -6.42 -4.04 -18.22
CA SER A 12 -5.01 -4.24 -18.56
C SER A 12 -4.16 -3.02 -18.21
N SER A 13 -4.65 -1.81 -18.47
CA SER A 13 -3.93 -0.59 -18.16
C SER A 13 -3.71 -0.37 -16.66
N ILE A 14 -4.60 -0.86 -15.80
CA ILE A 14 -4.40 -0.85 -14.34
C ILE A 14 -3.28 -1.82 -13.94
N GLU A 15 -3.27 -3.02 -14.48
CA GLU A 15 -2.22 -4.02 -14.22
C GLU A 15 -0.84 -3.52 -14.68
N ASP A 16 -0.79 -2.95 -15.88
CA ASP A 16 0.43 -2.34 -16.42
C ASP A 16 0.93 -1.20 -15.55
N TRP A 17 0.02 -0.35 -15.04
CA TRP A 17 0.37 0.73 -14.13
C TRP A 17 0.94 0.21 -12.80
N ILE A 18 0.31 -0.82 -12.20
CA ILE A 18 0.78 -1.46 -10.96
C ILE A 18 2.20 -2.02 -11.16
N ASN A 19 2.42 -2.72 -12.27
CA ASN A 19 3.71 -3.33 -12.59
C ASN A 19 4.79 -2.28 -12.88
N LEU A 20 4.49 -1.28 -13.69
CA LEU A 20 5.41 -0.20 -14.06
C LEU A 20 5.91 0.58 -12.84
N HIS A 21 5.05 0.82 -11.86
CA HIS A 21 5.38 1.56 -10.66
C HIS A 21 5.83 0.68 -9.49
N GLY A 22 5.90 -0.63 -9.68
CA GLY A 22 6.31 -1.56 -8.64
C GLY A 22 5.46 -1.48 -7.37
N ILE A 23 4.15 -1.26 -7.53
CA ILE A 23 3.24 -1.00 -6.39
C ILE A 23 3.31 -2.13 -5.35
N GLN A 24 3.38 -3.38 -5.81
CA GLN A 24 3.46 -4.56 -4.95
C GLN A 24 4.89 -4.90 -4.52
N ALA A 25 5.88 -4.27 -5.16
CA ALA A 25 7.27 -4.60 -4.90
C ALA A 25 7.72 -4.03 -3.56
N VAL A 26 8.22 -4.90 -2.71
CA VAL A 26 8.98 -4.55 -1.52
C VAL A 26 10.35 -5.18 -1.68
N LYS A 27 11.40 -4.56 -1.13
CA LYS A 27 12.74 -5.10 -1.21
C LYS A 27 12.72 -6.58 -0.77
N PRO A 28 13.18 -7.53 -1.59
CA PRO A 28 13.20 -8.94 -1.24
C PRO A 28 13.99 -9.16 0.05
N ASN A 29 13.44 -10.00 0.92
CA ASN A 29 14.12 -10.46 2.12
C ASN A 29 13.97 -11.99 2.21
N PRO A 30 14.95 -12.76 1.69
CA PRO A 30 14.87 -14.23 1.62
C PRO A 30 14.60 -14.88 2.98
N ALA A 31 15.15 -14.36 4.06
CA ALA A 31 14.93 -14.90 5.41
C ALA A 31 13.45 -14.78 5.84
N ILE A 32 12.87 -13.62 5.58
CA ILE A 32 11.44 -13.40 5.86
C ILE A 32 10.54 -14.25 4.96
N ASP A 33 10.89 -14.34 3.68
CA ASP A 33 10.14 -15.14 2.71
C ASP A 33 10.18 -16.62 3.08
N GLU A 34 11.31 -17.14 3.59
CA GLU A 34 11.44 -18.50 4.11
C GLU A 34 10.49 -18.74 5.30
N ILE A 35 10.47 -17.84 6.27
CA ILE A 35 9.59 -17.95 7.44
C ILE A 35 8.10 -17.88 7.01
N LEU A 36 7.75 -16.99 6.10
CA LEU A 36 6.36 -16.85 5.64
C LEU A 36 5.86 -18.06 4.83
N ASN A 37 6.77 -18.81 4.22
CA ASN A 37 6.47 -20.00 3.43
C ASN A 37 6.52 -21.32 4.24
N ILE A 38 6.75 -21.27 5.56
CA ILE A 38 6.73 -22.45 6.43
C ILE A 38 5.38 -23.15 6.33
N ASN A 39 5.40 -24.42 5.96
CA ASN A 39 4.18 -25.22 5.93
C ASN A 39 3.82 -25.76 7.34
N ARG A 40 2.61 -26.33 7.45
CA ARG A 40 2.08 -26.82 8.72
C ARG A 40 2.96 -27.88 9.41
N ASP A 41 3.59 -28.78 8.65
CA ASP A 41 4.40 -29.85 9.19
C ASP A 41 5.76 -29.33 9.67
N GLN A 42 6.34 -28.41 8.95
CA GLN A 42 7.53 -27.67 9.38
C GLN A 42 7.26 -26.86 10.66
N LEU A 43 6.13 -26.16 10.71
CA LEU A 43 5.71 -25.37 11.88
C LEU A 43 5.62 -26.25 13.15
N ARG A 44 5.11 -27.48 13.03
CA ARG A 44 5.03 -28.43 14.16
C ARG A 44 6.39 -28.88 14.68
N ARG A 45 7.39 -28.91 13.81
CA ARG A 45 8.77 -29.37 14.13
C ARG A 45 9.66 -28.28 14.71
N LEU A 46 9.25 -27.00 14.63
CA LEU A 46 10.00 -25.91 15.20
C LEU A 46 10.19 -26.11 16.71
N THR A 47 11.38 -25.81 17.19
CA THR A 47 11.65 -25.73 18.64
C THR A 47 11.08 -24.44 19.24
N HIS A 48 10.98 -24.38 20.55
CA HIS A 48 10.60 -23.16 21.27
C HIS A 48 11.46 -21.95 20.84
N ASN A 49 12.79 -22.11 20.82
CA ASN A 49 13.71 -21.03 20.46
C ASN A 49 13.53 -20.58 18.99
N GLN A 50 13.41 -21.53 18.05
CA GLN A 50 13.16 -21.19 16.65
C GLN A 50 11.85 -20.41 16.47
N CYS A 51 10.81 -20.74 17.21
CA CYS A 51 9.55 -19.99 17.17
C CYS A 51 9.75 -18.54 17.65
N LEU A 52 10.52 -18.33 18.71
CA LEU A 52 10.83 -16.98 19.22
C LEU A 52 11.71 -16.17 18.25
N GLU A 53 12.75 -16.79 17.70
CA GLU A 53 13.64 -16.16 16.72
C GLU A 53 12.86 -15.70 15.49
N TYR A 54 12.05 -16.59 14.92
CA TYR A 54 11.23 -16.24 13.75
C TYR A 54 10.16 -15.19 14.06
N ALA A 55 9.54 -15.25 15.25
CA ALA A 55 8.60 -14.22 15.68
C ALA A 55 9.28 -12.86 15.78
N TYR A 56 10.49 -12.80 16.33
CA TYR A 56 11.28 -11.58 16.43
C TYR A 56 11.67 -11.03 15.05
N GLU A 57 12.16 -11.88 14.15
CA GLU A 57 12.54 -11.46 12.79
C GLU A 57 11.35 -10.89 12.01
N LEU A 58 10.20 -11.55 12.08
CA LEU A 58 8.98 -11.05 11.46
C LEU A 58 8.55 -9.72 12.06
N TYR A 59 8.61 -9.57 13.37
CA TYR A 59 8.26 -8.32 14.03
C TYR A 59 9.20 -7.19 13.62
N ALA A 60 10.51 -7.42 13.64
CA ALA A 60 11.51 -6.45 13.24
C ALA A 60 11.34 -6.02 11.76
N TYR A 61 11.00 -6.97 10.88
CA TYR A 61 10.70 -6.65 9.49
C TYR A 61 9.39 -5.86 9.34
N SER A 62 8.38 -6.12 10.18
CA SER A 62 7.15 -5.32 10.18
C SER A 62 7.42 -3.86 10.53
N GLU A 63 8.33 -3.57 11.47
CA GLU A 63 8.76 -2.20 11.82
C GLU A 63 9.44 -1.49 10.63
N TYR A 64 10.25 -2.22 9.86
CA TYR A 64 10.80 -1.67 8.62
C TYR A 64 9.68 -1.30 7.61
N LEU A 65 8.70 -2.18 7.44
CA LEU A 65 7.56 -1.90 6.55
C LEU A 65 6.68 -0.76 7.07
N ASP A 66 6.49 -0.63 8.40
CA ASP A 66 5.79 0.49 9.01
C ASP A 66 6.51 1.83 8.70
N SER A 67 7.83 1.83 8.67
CA SER A 67 8.60 3.03 8.28
C SER A 67 8.39 3.42 6.82
N LEU A 68 8.25 2.44 5.92
CA LEU A 68 7.88 2.70 4.51
C LEU A 68 6.44 3.19 4.39
N LEU A 69 5.53 2.62 5.15
CA LEU A 69 4.13 3.05 5.21
C LEU A 69 4.00 4.51 5.64
N CYS A 70 4.72 4.92 6.67
CA CYS A 70 4.74 6.32 7.12
C CYS A 70 5.21 7.28 6.01
N LYS A 71 6.23 6.90 5.24
CA LYS A 71 6.70 7.72 4.11
C LYS A 71 5.64 7.89 3.03
N GLU A 72 4.92 6.82 2.71
CA GLU A 72 3.83 6.89 1.72
C GLU A 72 2.64 7.71 2.25
N GLN A 73 2.33 7.64 3.54
CA GLN A 73 1.30 8.47 4.16
C GLN A 73 1.65 9.95 4.10
N ILE A 74 2.89 10.31 4.42
CA ILE A 74 3.37 11.68 4.31
C ILE A 74 3.27 12.16 2.86
N ALA A 75 3.70 11.35 1.89
CA ALA A 75 3.60 11.71 0.47
C ALA A 75 2.15 11.90 0.02
N PHE A 76 1.24 11.06 0.50
CA PHE A 76 -0.20 11.17 0.22
C PHE A 76 -0.77 12.47 0.78
N ASP A 77 -0.51 12.79 2.05
CA ASP A 77 -1.04 13.97 2.73
C ASP A 77 -0.51 15.25 2.07
N TRP A 78 0.79 15.31 1.79
CA TRP A 78 1.40 16.44 1.08
C TRP A 78 0.81 16.62 -0.33
N ALA A 79 0.59 15.53 -1.06
CA ALA A 79 -0.01 15.61 -2.39
C ALA A 79 -1.46 16.09 -2.29
N ASP A 80 -2.24 15.61 -1.32
CA ASP A 80 -3.62 16.01 -1.12
C ASP A 80 -3.75 17.51 -0.82
N ASP A 81 -2.98 18.02 0.14
CA ASP A 81 -2.93 19.43 0.49
C ASP A 81 -2.46 20.29 -0.68
N SER A 82 -1.39 19.86 -1.38
CA SER A 82 -0.79 20.61 -2.48
C SER A 82 -1.74 20.80 -3.67
N ILE A 83 -2.61 19.83 -3.95
CA ILE A 83 -3.62 19.96 -5.00
C ILE A 83 -4.51 21.18 -4.74
N TRP A 84 -4.96 21.34 -3.49
CA TRP A 84 -5.81 22.46 -3.10
C TRP A 84 -5.11 23.81 -3.28
N TYR A 85 -3.87 23.92 -2.86
CA TYR A 85 -3.08 25.15 -3.07
C TYR A 85 -2.98 25.53 -4.55
N VAL A 86 -2.76 24.55 -5.41
CA VAL A 86 -2.54 24.77 -6.85
C VAL A 86 -3.83 25.18 -7.58
N ILE A 87 -4.99 24.71 -7.14
CA ILE A 87 -6.26 24.96 -7.84
C ILE A 87 -7.15 26.03 -7.16
N ALA A 88 -6.86 26.42 -5.91
CA ALA A 88 -7.72 27.27 -5.09
C ALA A 88 -8.12 28.56 -5.80
N ASP A 89 -7.17 29.27 -6.40
CA ASP A 89 -7.40 30.58 -7.01
C ASP A 89 -8.24 30.51 -8.31
N LYS A 90 -8.36 29.32 -8.90
CA LYS A 90 -9.00 29.13 -10.21
C LYS A 90 -10.24 28.27 -10.18
N ILE A 91 -10.52 27.59 -9.07
CA ILE A 91 -11.60 26.61 -8.99
C ILE A 91 -12.98 27.22 -9.31
N ASP A 92 -13.22 28.48 -8.94
CA ASP A 92 -14.47 29.17 -9.20
C ASP A 92 -14.68 29.54 -10.66
N GLN A 93 -13.61 29.51 -11.49
CA GLN A 93 -13.71 29.77 -12.93
C GLN A 93 -14.35 28.61 -13.70
N TYR A 94 -14.46 27.41 -13.09
CA TYR A 94 -14.90 26.18 -13.75
C TYR A 94 -16.40 25.88 -13.61
N GLY A 95 -17.19 26.84 -13.18
CA GLY A 95 -18.64 26.71 -13.11
C GLY A 95 -19.25 27.84 -12.27
N ASP A 96 -20.58 27.92 -12.33
CA ASP A 96 -21.38 28.83 -11.55
C ASP A 96 -21.71 28.28 -10.15
N LYS A 97 -22.56 28.98 -9.41
CA LYS A 97 -23.03 28.56 -8.08
C LYS A 97 -23.82 27.25 -8.07
N TYR A 98 -24.32 26.81 -9.21
CA TYR A 98 -25.11 25.57 -9.37
C TYR A 98 -24.26 24.39 -9.81
N THR A 99 -23.01 24.62 -10.26
CA THR A 99 -22.09 23.56 -10.66
C THR A 99 -21.62 22.79 -9.45
N LYS A 100 -21.72 21.46 -9.50
CA LYS A 100 -21.24 20.59 -8.42
C LYS A 100 -19.77 20.81 -8.15
N TRP A 101 -19.41 20.83 -6.89
CA TRP A 101 -18.04 21.10 -6.46
C TRP A 101 -17.02 20.10 -7.03
N GLN A 102 -17.37 18.82 -7.07
CA GLN A 102 -16.53 17.79 -7.69
C GLN A 102 -16.27 18.06 -9.18
N GLU A 103 -17.24 18.59 -9.91
CA GLU A 103 -17.06 18.91 -11.31
C GLU A 103 -16.08 20.06 -11.50
N LYS A 104 -16.17 21.12 -10.70
CA LYS A 104 -15.20 22.22 -10.67
C LYS A 104 -13.80 21.73 -10.36
N TYR A 105 -13.66 20.87 -9.33
CA TYR A 105 -12.39 20.25 -8.94
C TYR A 105 -11.75 19.48 -10.09
N PHE A 106 -12.48 18.55 -10.72
CA PHE A 106 -11.94 17.75 -11.82
C PHE A 106 -11.53 18.60 -13.03
N LYS A 107 -12.30 19.63 -13.37
CA LYS A 107 -11.95 20.56 -14.43
C LYS A 107 -10.67 21.33 -14.08
N ALA A 108 -10.59 21.89 -12.88
CA ALA A 108 -9.42 22.64 -12.42
C ALA A 108 -8.14 21.78 -12.41
N VAL A 109 -8.24 20.55 -11.91
CA VAL A 109 -7.10 19.60 -11.91
C VAL A 109 -6.69 19.23 -13.34
N LYS A 110 -7.64 18.91 -14.21
CA LYS A 110 -7.37 18.51 -15.61
C LYS A 110 -6.67 19.59 -16.41
N GLU A 111 -7.02 20.85 -16.19
CA GLU A 111 -6.43 21.97 -16.92
C GLU A 111 -5.12 22.50 -16.31
N ASN A 112 -4.76 22.07 -15.11
CA ASN A 112 -3.52 22.44 -14.46
C ASN A 112 -2.49 21.31 -14.54
N PRO A 113 -1.42 21.44 -15.33
CA PRO A 113 -0.41 20.38 -15.49
C PRO A 113 0.26 19.96 -14.18
N LEU A 114 0.51 20.93 -13.27
CA LEU A 114 1.11 20.64 -11.96
C LEU A 114 0.13 19.84 -11.08
N ALA A 115 -1.13 20.26 -10.99
CA ALA A 115 -2.15 19.51 -10.24
C ALA A 115 -2.32 18.09 -10.77
N THR A 116 -2.29 17.89 -12.08
CA THR A 116 -2.33 16.56 -12.70
C THR A 116 -1.17 15.68 -12.27
N GLN A 117 0.06 16.21 -12.16
CA GLN A 117 1.21 15.45 -11.67
C GLN A 117 1.09 15.12 -10.17
N ILE A 118 0.61 16.07 -9.37
CA ILE A 118 0.41 15.85 -7.93
C ILE A 118 -0.65 14.75 -7.69
N VAL A 119 -1.72 14.73 -8.48
CA VAL A 119 -2.73 13.65 -8.41
C VAL A 119 -2.11 12.27 -8.69
N LYS A 120 -1.13 12.16 -9.60
CA LYS A 120 -0.42 10.89 -9.83
C LYS A 120 0.36 10.45 -8.60
N VAL A 121 1.03 11.37 -7.90
CA VAL A 121 1.71 11.07 -6.63
C VAL A 121 0.72 10.59 -5.59
N LYS A 122 -0.40 11.29 -5.41
CA LYS A 122 -1.48 10.89 -4.48
C LYS A 122 -2.01 9.49 -4.78
N THR A 123 -2.28 9.19 -6.05
CA THR A 123 -2.78 7.87 -6.48
C THR A 123 -1.77 6.78 -6.21
N TYR A 124 -0.49 7.00 -6.53
CA TYR A 124 0.59 6.08 -6.26
C TYR A 124 0.72 5.79 -4.76
N SER A 125 0.83 6.82 -3.94
CA SER A 125 0.98 6.66 -2.49
C SER A 125 -0.24 5.97 -1.87
N SER A 126 -1.46 6.29 -2.30
CA SER A 126 -2.68 5.60 -1.87
C SER A 126 -2.64 4.09 -2.15
N ALA A 127 -2.18 3.69 -3.34
CA ALA A 127 -2.04 2.28 -3.69
C ALA A 127 -0.96 1.57 -2.84
N ARG A 128 0.18 2.22 -2.64
CA ARG A 128 1.28 1.71 -1.81
C ARG A 128 0.87 1.53 -0.35
N ILE A 129 0.16 2.49 0.22
CA ILE A 129 -0.39 2.42 1.58
C ILE A 129 -1.21 1.15 1.76
N LYS A 130 -2.15 0.87 0.85
CA LYS A 130 -3.00 -0.33 0.94
C LYS A 130 -2.20 -1.63 0.92
N VAL A 131 -1.20 -1.73 0.04
CA VAL A 131 -0.35 -2.92 -0.07
C VAL A 131 0.49 -3.11 1.18
N LEU A 132 1.13 -2.03 1.68
CA LEU A 132 1.96 -2.09 2.88
C LEU A 132 1.15 -2.44 4.12
N GLN A 133 0.00 -1.81 4.34
CA GLN A 133 -0.90 -2.13 5.46
C GLN A 133 -1.29 -3.60 5.49
N ASN A 134 -1.63 -4.17 4.34
CA ASN A 134 -2.01 -5.58 4.25
C ASN A 134 -0.82 -6.50 4.55
N LYS A 135 0.36 -6.22 4.01
CA LYS A 135 1.59 -6.98 4.29
C LYS A 135 1.96 -6.94 5.78
N ILE A 136 1.98 -5.76 6.38
CA ILE A 136 2.28 -5.55 7.80
C ILE A 136 1.32 -6.37 8.67
N SER A 137 0.03 -6.30 8.40
CA SER A 137 -0.99 -7.06 9.13
C SER A 137 -0.74 -8.57 9.06
N THR A 138 -0.40 -9.09 7.88
CA THR A 138 -0.12 -10.52 7.68
C THR A 138 1.13 -10.96 8.44
N ILE A 139 2.20 -10.16 8.39
CA ILE A 139 3.47 -10.46 9.06
C ILE A 139 3.29 -10.42 10.59
N LYS A 140 2.62 -9.39 11.13
CA LYS A 140 2.33 -9.28 12.56
C LYS A 140 1.50 -10.47 13.07
N LYS A 141 0.48 -10.90 12.32
CA LYS A 141 -0.30 -12.09 12.67
C LYS A 141 0.55 -13.36 12.71
N MET A 142 1.46 -13.55 11.75
CA MET A 142 2.36 -14.70 11.76
C MET A 142 3.33 -14.67 12.95
N SER A 143 3.87 -13.51 13.29
CA SER A 143 4.69 -13.31 14.49
C SER A 143 3.92 -13.70 15.78
N GLU A 144 2.67 -13.27 15.90
CA GLU A 144 1.80 -13.63 17.04
C GLU A 144 1.53 -15.14 17.13
N ILE A 145 1.30 -15.80 16.00
CA ILE A 145 1.10 -17.26 15.93
C ILE A 145 2.37 -17.97 16.43
N LEU A 146 3.54 -17.57 15.95
CA LEU A 146 4.81 -18.17 16.36
C LEU A 146 5.10 -17.93 17.85
N SER A 147 4.85 -16.75 18.37
CA SER A 147 4.98 -16.42 19.78
C SER A 147 4.04 -17.27 20.66
N SER A 148 2.80 -17.47 20.20
CA SER A 148 1.83 -18.29 20.89
C SER A 148 2.22 -19.78 20.88
N LEU A 149 2.79 -20.25 19.76
CA LEU A 149 3.31 -21.61 19.63
C LEU A 149 4.52 -21.84 20.55
N ALA A 150 5.43 -20.87 20.63
CA ALA A 150 6.57 -20.91 21.55
C ALA A 150 6.13 -21.08 23.00
N LYS A 151 5.13 -20.32 23.44
CA LYS A 151 4.58 -20.45 24.81
C LYS A 151 4.02 -21.84 25.10
N ARG A 152 3.35 -22.46 24.15
CA ARG A 152 2.82 -23.84 24.30
C ARG A 152 3.95 -24.86 24.44
N LYS A 153 4.96 -24.78 23.56
CA LYS A 153 6.14 -25.68 23.57
C LYS A 153 7.05 -25.54 24.80
N TYR A 154 6.98 -24.41 25.50
CA TYR A 154 7.69 -24.20 26.75
C TYR A 154 7.02 -24.94 27.92
N ASN A 155 5.70 -25.15 27.85
CA ASN A 155 4.91 -25.78 28.90
C ASN A 155 4.72 -27.31 28.69
N GLU A 156 5.22 -27.87 27.58
CA GLU A 156 5.26 -29.32 27.29
C GLU A 156 6.60 -29.91 27.77
#